data_58b114185a0944f97c3fce2d169600fa
#
_entry.id   58b114185a0944f97c3fce2d169600fa
#
_cell.length_a   1.000
_cell.length_b   1.000
_cell.length_c   1.000
_cell.angle_alpha   90.00
_cell.angle_beta   90.00
_cell.angle_gamma   90.00
#
_symmetry.space_group_name_H-M   'P 1'
#
loop_
_entity.id
_entity.type
_entity.pdbx_description
1 polymer ?
#
loop_
_entity_poly.entity_id
_entity_poly.type
_entity_poly.pdbx_seq_one_letter_code
_entity_poly.pdbx_strand_id
1 'polypeptide(L)'
;MAAVLSLLHSVGHTIGGVFGVDAPPGTKEGAVVEAMKSNQFDVMGATRSYWDFFIGYGLTISVSELLLAVVLWLLAGLAKTDPRRLRPIIAVFLLANLAFTILAWKYFFMPPLLGDLLITIALGLAYLRAGRKETN
;
A
#
# COMPACT_ATOMS: atom_id res chain seq x y z
N MET A 1 12.44 -6.03 -8.25
CA MET A 1 11.40 -6.93 -7.71
C MET A 1 10.44 -6.17 -6.78
N ALA A 2 10.89 -5.55 -5.68
CA ALA A 2 10.01 -4.79 -4.76
C ALA A 2 9.12 -3.77 -5.50
N ALA A 3 9.67 -2.94 -6.38
CA ALA A 3 8.91 -1.95 -7.15
C ALA A 3 7.75 -2.55 -7.97
N VAL A 4 7.96 -3.70 -8.61
CA VAL A 4 6.92 -4.39 -9.38
C VAL A 4 5.83 -4.93 -8.46
N LEU A 5 6.21 -5.52 -7.32
CA LEU A 5 5.25 -5.99 -6.31
C LEU A 5 4.43 -4.83 -5.74
N SER A 6 5.07 -3.69 -5.43
CA SER A 6 4.35 -2.49 -4.97
C SER A 6 3.40 -1.93 -6.02
N LEU A 7 3.77 -1.95 -7.29
CA LEU A 7 2.88 -1.54 -8.38
C LEU A 7 1.66 -2.45 -8.49
N LEU A 8 1.88 -3.78 -8.46
CA LEU A 8 0.78 -4.76 -8.50
C LEU A 8 -0.13 -4.63 -7.28
N HIS A 9 0.45 -4.37 -6.10
CA HIS A 9 -0.30 -4.12 -4.87
C HIS A 9 -1.17 -2.87 -4.99
N SER A 10 -0.61 -1.75 -5.47
CA SER A 10 -1.34 -0.50 -5.73
C SER A 10 -2.53 -0.70 -6.70
N VAL A 11 -2.31 -1.42 -7.80
CA VAL A 11 -3.38 -1.74 -8.76
C VAL A 11 -4.46 -2.61 -8.10
N GLY A 12 -4.07 -3.65 -7.36
CA GLY A 12 -5.00 -4.52 -6.64
C GLY A 12 -5.80 -3.77 -5.57
N HIS A 13 -5.14 -2.88 -4.80
CA HIS A 13 -5.80 -2.02 -3.83
C HIS A 13 -6.81 -1.08 -4.49
N THR A 14 -6.42 -0.43 -5.59
CA THR A 14 -7.30 0.52 -6.28
C THR A 14 -8.53 -0.17 -6.85
N ILE A 15 -8.35 -1.29 -7.56
CA ILE A 15 -9.44 -2.00 -8.21
C ILE A 15 -10.32 -2.73 -7.18
N GLY A 16 -9.72 -3.49 -6.27
CA GLY A 16 -10.45 -4.34 -5.32
C GLY A 16 -10.83 -3.62 -4.02
N GLY A 17 -9.95 -2.77 -3.49
CA GLY A 17 -10.15 -2.11 -2.20
C GLY A 17 -10.92 -0.79 -2.28
N VAL A 18 -10.85 -0.08 -3.42
CA VAL A 18 -11.53 1.21 -3.59
C VAL A 18 -12.79 1.04 -4.45
N PHE A 19 -12.65 0.50 -5.66
CA PHE A 19 -13.76 0.40 -6.61
C PHE A 19 -14.53 -0.93 -6.54
N GLY A 20 -13.98 -1.96 -5.90
CA GLY A 20 -14.61 -3.28 -5.77
C GLY A 20 -15.48 -3.47 -4.52
N VAL A 21 -15.77 -2.41 -3.77
CA VAL A 21 -16.46 -2.49 -2.46
C VAL A 21 -17.99 -2.39 -2.57
N ASP A 22 -18.55 -2.44 -3.77
CA ASP A 22 -20.01 -2.45 -3.93
C ASP A 22 -20.59 -3.78 -3.42
N ALA A 23 -21.61 -3.66 -2.55
CA ALA A 23 -22.34 -4.79 -2.01
C ALA A 23 -23.76 -4.85 -2.60
N PRO A 24 -24.32 -6.07 -2.87
CA PRO A 24 -25.65 -6.20 -3.47
C PRO A 24 -26.74 -5.56 -2.59
N PRO A 25 -27.72 -4.89 -3.19
CA PRO A 25 -28.90 -4.37 -2.47
C PRO A 25 -29.60 -5.49 -1.71
N GLY A 26 -30.09 -5.17 -0.49
CA GLY A 26 -30.83 -6.12 0.35
C GLY A 26 -29.93 -7.05 1.20
N THR A 27 -28.60 -6.99 1.06
CA THR A 27 -27.67 -7.66 1.97
C THR A 27 -27.34 -6.76 3.17
N LYS A 28 -26.80 -7.34 4.24
CA LYS A 28 -26.32 -6.56 5.40
C LYS A 28 -25.19 -5.60 5.03
N GLU A 29 -24.28 -6.07 4.18
CA GLU A 29 -23.17 -5.28 3.64
C GLU A 29 -23.70 -4.13 2.78
N GLY A 30 -24.69 -4.38 1.91
CA GLY A 30 -25.34 -3.37 1.10
C GLY A 30 -26.04 -2.29 1.94
N ALA A 31 -26.68 -2.66 3.04
CA ALA A 31 -27.27 -1.70 3.98
C ALA A 31 -26.21 -0.78 4.63
N VAL A 32 -25.03 -1.31 4.95
CA VAL A 32 -23.90 -0.50 5.48
C VAL A 32 -23.41 0.47 4.43
N VAL A 33 -23.17 0.01 3.20
CA VAL A 33 -22.73 0.88 2.10
C VAL A 33 -23.74 1.99 1.82
N GLU A 34 -25.03 1.67 1.81
CA GLU A 34 -26.09 2.66 1.63
C GLU A 34 -26.12 3.68 2.78
N ALA A 35 -25.97 3.22 4.02
CA ALA A 35 -25.88 4.11 5.17
C ALA A 35 -24.64 5.04 5.09
N MET A 36 -23.50 4.55 4.62
CA MET A 36 -22.31 5.37 4.39
C MET A 36 -22.54 6.42 3.30
N LYS A 37 -23.29 6.10 2.25
CA LYS A 37 -23.58 7.01 1.13
C LYS A 37 -24.64 8.07 1.48
N SER A 38 -25.68 7.68 2.19
CA SER A 38 -26.85 8.52 2.48
C SER A 38 -26.66 9.47 3.68
N ASN A 39 -25.86 9.09 4.68
CA ASN A 39 -25.61 9.95 5.84
C ASN A 39 -24.61 11.05 5.49
N GLN A 40 -25.14 12.24 5.25
CA GLN A 40 -24.36 13.45 4.98
C GLN A 40 -24.22 14.31 6.23
N PHE A 41 -23.09 14.97 6.38
CA PHE A 41 -22.79 15.89 7.48
C PHE A 41 -21.86 17.01 7.02
N ASP A 42 -21.92 18.14 7.69
CA ASP A 42 -21.08 19.29 7.39
C ASP A 42 -19.76 19.22 8.16
N VAL A 43 -18.66 19.31 7.43
CA VAL A 43 -17.30 19.35 7.98
C VAL A 43 -16.58 20.56 7.41
N MET A 44 -16.25 21.52 8.26
CA MET A 44 -15.46 22.72 7.89
C MET A 44 -15.94 23.43 6.61
N GLY A 45 -17.27 23.52 6.42
CA GLY A 45 -17.88 24.20 5.28
C GLY A 45 -18.04 23.33 4.02
N ALA A 46 -17.81 22.04 4.11
CA ALA A 46 -18.07 21.07 3.04
C ALA A 46 -19.03 19.99 3.49
N THR A 47 -20.10 19.73 2.73
CA THR A 47 -20.98 18.59 2.97
C THR A 47 -20.33 17.32 2.45
N ARG A 48 -20.23 16.30 3.29
CA ARG A 48 -19.59 15.01 2.98
C ARG A 48 -20.41 13.86 3.59
N SER A 49 -20.17 12.66 3.05
CA SER A 49 -20.63 11.41 3.63
C SER A 49 -19.46 10.57 4.13
N TYR A 50 -19.70 9.52 4.91
CA TYR A 50 -18.68 8.54 5.26
C TYR A 50 -18.12 7.81 4.03
N TRP A 51 -18.96 7.67 2.98
CA TRP A 51 -18.51 7.10 1.71
C TRP A 51 -17.48 7.99 1.00
N ASP A 52 -17.67 9.32 1.03
CA ASP A 52 -16.67 10.25 0.48
C ASP A 52 -15.31 10.11 1.17
N PHE A 53 -15.31 9.98 2.50
CA PHE A 53 -14.09 9.73 3.26
C PHE A 53 -13.48 8.37 2.93
N PHE A 54 -14.29 7.31 2.84
CA PHE A 54 -13.82 5.97 2.47
C PHE A 54 -13.11 5.99 1.12
N ILE A 55 -13.76 6.54 0.09
CA ILE A 55 -13.17 6.66 -1.24
C ILE A 55 -11.94 7.58 -1.22
N GLY A 56 -12.01 8.72 -0.55
CA GLY A 56 -10.91 9.67 -0.43
C GLY A 56 -9.66 9.06 0.22
N TYR A 57 -9.83 8.36 1.32
CA TYR A 57 -8.72 7.63 1.96
C TYR A 57 -8.19 6.51 1.08
N GLY A 58 -9.06 5.73 0.46
CA GLY A 58 -8.68 4.67 -0.46
C GLY A 58 -7.84 5.19 -1.64
N LEU A 59 -8.26 6.27 -2.28
CA LEU A 59 -7.52 6.89 -3.38
C LEU A 59 -6.20 7.51 -2.90
N THR A 60 -6.17 8.12 -1.70
CA THR A 60 -4.93 8.64 -1.12
C THR A 60 -3.91 7.52 -0.89
N ILE A 61 -4.35 6.36 -0.41
CA ILE A 61 -3.50 5.18 -0.27
C ILE A 61 -3.01 4.71 -1.65
N SER A 62 -3.89 4.62 -2.65
CA SER A 62 -3.52 4.25 -4.03
C SER A 62 -2.41 5.12 -4.60
N VAL A 63 -2.53 6.45 -4.45
CA VAL A 63 -1.50 7.41 -4.88
C VAL A 63 -0.20 7.21 -4.11
N SER A 64 -0.26 6.98 -2.79
CA SER A 64 0.91 6.76 -1.95
C SER A 64 1.65 5.46 -2.31
N GLU A 65 0.92 4.39 -2.58
CA GLU A 65 1.49 3.10 -3.03
C GLU A 65 2.11 3.20 -4.42
N LEU A 66 1.47 3.92 -5.34
CA LEU A 66 2.05 4.19 -6.66
C LEU A 66 3.35 4.99 -6.55
N LEU A 67 3.36 6.03 -5.70
CA LEU A 67 4.57 6.79 -5.41
C LEU A 67 5.68 5.89 -4.84
N LEU A 68 5.34 5.01 -3.90
CA LEU A 68 6.27 4.03 -3.35
C LEU A 68 6.86 3.13 -4.46
N ALA A 69 6.03 2.62 -5.36
CA ALA A 69 6.49 1.79 -6.48
C ALA A 69 7.48 2.54 -7.38
N VAL A 70 7.19 3.81 -7.71
CA VAL A 70 8.07 4.67 -8.52
C VAL A 70 9.39 4.94 -7.80
N VAL A 71 9.36 5.31 -6.51
CA VAL A 71 10.57 5.55 -5.72
C VAL A 71 11.44 4.29 -5.62
N LEU A 72 10.84 3.13 -5.36
CA LEU A 72 11.56 1.86 -5.33
C LEU A 72 12.16 1.49 -6.71
N TRP A 73 11.50 1.86 -7.80
CA TRP A 73 12.04 1.69 -9.15
C TRP A 73 13.28 2.55 -9.36
N LEU A 74 13.24 3.83 -9.00
CA LEU A 74 14.38 4.74 -9.10
C LEU A 74 15.55 4.28 -8.23
N LEU A 75 15.27 3.88 -6.99
CA LEU A 75 16.29 3.34 -6.08
C LEU A 75 16.92 2.04 -6.61
N ALA A 76 16.16 1.20 -7.30
CA ALA A 76 16.71 0.00 -7.93
C ALA A 76 17.68 0.32 -9.06
N GLY A 77 17.49 1.44 -9.77
CA GLY A 77 18.47 1.96 -10.73
C GLY A 77 19.77 2.38 -10.05
N LEU A 78 19.68 3.20 -9.01
CA LEU A 78 20.81 3.70 -8.24
C LEU A 78 21.58 2.57 -7.50
N ALA A 79 20.87 1.52 -7.07
CA ALA A 79 21.49 0.38 -6.40
C ALA A 79 22.44 -0.44 -7.28
N LYS A 80 22.42 -0.25 -8.60
CA LYS A 80 23.36 -0.90 -9.52
C LYS A 80 24.78 -0.29 -9.43
N THR A 81 24.89 0.98 -9.02
CA THR A 81 26.16 1.70 -8.96
C THR A 81 26.72 1.78 -7.53
N ASP A 82 25.87 2.03 -6.53
CA ASP A 82 26.30 2.13 -5.12
C ASP A 82 25.23 1.55 -4.17
N PRO A 83 25.16 0.21 -4.07
CA PRO A 83 24.16 -0.45 -3.23
C PRO A 83 24.36 -0.16 -1.74
N ARG A 84 25.60 0.03 -1.27
CA ARG A 84 25.88 0.26 0.16
C ARG A 84 25.34 1.60 0.64
N ARG A 85 25.48 2.64 -0.17
CA ARG A 85 24.98 3.98 0.15
C ARG A 85 23.46 4.01 0.29
N LEU A 86 22.74 3.13 -0.41
CA LEU A 86 21.29 3.02 -0.36
C LEU A 86 20.78 2.14 0.78
N ARG A 87 21.65 1.40 1.46
CA ARG A 87 21.28 0.48 2.53
C ARG A 87 20.41 1.12 3.63
N PRO A 88 20.74 2.31 4.18
CA PRO A 88 19.90 2.95 5.19
C PRO A 88 18.50 3.34 4.64
N ILE A 89 18.42 3.75 3.37
CA ILE A 89 17.15 4.07 2.72
C ILE A 89 16.29 2.80 2.56
N ILE A 90 16.91 1.71 2.11
CA ILE A 90 16.22 0.39 2.01
C ILE A 90 15.73 -0.05 3.39
N ALA A 91 16.49 0.18 4.46
CA ALA A 91 16.08 -0.16 5.83
C ALA A 91 14.80 0.62 6.25
N VAL A 92 14.72 1.90 5.93
CA VAL A 92 13.51 2.71 6.21
C VAL A 92 12.28 2.14 5.51
N PHE A 93 12.39 1.82 4.22
CA PHE A 93 11.29 1.20 3.47
C PHE A 93 10.93 -0.19 3.99
N LEU A 94 11.93 -0.98 4.39
CA LEU A 94 11.72 -2.30 5.00
C LEU A 94 10.92 -2.19 6.31
N LEU A 95 11.32 -1.27 7.19
CA LEU A 95 10.64 -1.06 8.48
C LEU A 95 9.21 -0.54 8.28
N ALA A 96 9.02 0.42 7.37
CA ALA A 96 7.69 0.93 7.04
C ALA A 96 6.78 -0.19 6.49
N ASN A 97 7.30 -0.99 5.56
CA ASN A 97 6.52 -2.07 4.95
C ASN A 97 6.25 -3.22 5.94
N LEU A 98 7.16 -3.48 6.87
CA LEU A 98 6.91 -4.42 7.98
C LEU A 98 5.74 -3.95 8.86
N ALA A 99 5.67 -2.64 9.15
CA ALA A 99 4.54 -2.07 9.86
C ALA A 99 3.23 -2.23 9.07
N PHE A 100 3.23 -2.00 7.75
CA PHE A 100 2.06 -2.26 6.89
C PHE A 100 1.65 -3.73 6.90
N THR A 101 2.60 -4.67 6.84
CA THR A 101 2.32 -6.11 6.95
C THR A 101 1.62 -6.44 8.28
N ILE A 102 2.06 -5.85 9.40
CA ILE A 102 1.43 -6.04 10.72
C ILE A 102 0.01 -5.46 10.74
N LEU A 103 -0.19 -4.27 10.16
CA LEU A 103 -1.51 -3.65 10.06
C LEU A 103 -2.43 -4.47 9.16
N ALA A 104 -1.94 -4.97 8.03
CA ALA A 104 -2.69 -5.82 7.13
C ALA A 104 -3.12 -7.14 7.82
N TRP A 105 -2.22 -7.76 8.57
CA TRP A 105 -2.55 -8.94 9.37
C TRP A 105 -3.64 -8.70 10.41
N LYS A 106 -3.61 -7.54 11.06
CA LYS A 106 -4.54 -7.22 12.15
C LYS A 106 -5.91 -6.75 11.68
N TYR A 107 -5.98 -6.02 10.57
CA TYR A 107 -7.18 -5.26 10.19
C TYR A 107 -7.76 -5.64 8.83
N PHE A 108 -7.04 -6.38 8.00
CA PHE A 108 -7.46 -6.70 6.65
C PHE A 108 -7.60 -8.23 6.45
N PHE A 109 -7.59 -8.66 5.22
CA PHE A 109 -7.76 -10.03 4.75
C PHE A 109 -6.55 -10.48 3.92
N MET A 110 -6.56 -11.73 3.43
CA MET A 110 -5.35 -12.36 2.84
C MET A 110 -4.68 -11.60 1.69
N PRO A 111 -5.37 -11.08 0.66
CA PRO A 111 -4.72 -10.39 -0.46
C PRO A 111 -3.79 -9.22 -0.07
N PRO A 112 -4.21 -8.19 0.69
CA PRO A 112 -3.30 -7.13 1.11
C PRO A 112 -2.16 -7.65 2.01
N LEU A 113 -2.44 -8.58 2.93
CA LEU A 113 -1.40 -9.19 3.77
C LEU A 113 -0.31 -9.87 2.94
N LEU A 114 -0.69 -10.67 1.94
CA LEU A 114 0.28 -11.35 1.07
C LEU A 114 1.08 -10.35 0.22
N GLY A 115 0.45 -9.29 -0.26
CA GLY A 115 1.11 -8.22 -1.00
C GLY A 115 2.22 -7.56 -0.17
N ASP A 116 1.87 -7.09 1.03
CA ASP A 116 2.82 -6.45 1.94
C ASP A 116 3.93 -7.40 2.41
N LEU A 117 3.60 -8.66 2.68
CA LEU A 117 4.58 -9.67 3.07
C LEU A 117 5.61 -9.92 1.95
N LEU A 118 5.17 -10.04 0.71
CA LEU A 118 6.06 -10.24 -0.43
C LEU A 118 6.97 -9.02 -0.67
N ILE A 119 6.45 -7.80 -0.51
CA ILE A 119 7.24 -6.57 -0.60
C ILE A 119 8.27 -6.52 0.54
N THR A 120 7.86 -6.84 1.77
CA THR A 120 8.75 -6.92 2.94
C THR A 120 9.91 -7.90 2.71
N ILE A 121 9.63 -9.10 2.22
CA ILE A 121 10.65 -10.10 1.88
C ILE A 121 11.60 -9.55 0.80
N ALA A 122 11.05 -8.93 -0.25
CA ALA A 122 11.85 -8.38 -1.34
C ALA A 122 12.78 -7.25 -0.88
N LEU A 123 12.31 -6.38 0.02
CA LEU A 123 13.11 -5.31 0.64
C LEU A 123 14.17 -5.88 1.59
N GLY A 124 13.84 -6.90 2.37
CA GLY A 124 14.78 -7.62 3.24
C GLY A 124 15.92 -8.24 2.46
N LEU A 125 15.62 -8.92 1.35
CA LEU A 125 16.63 -9.47 0.45
C LEU A 125 17.51 -8.38 -0.18
N ALA A 126 16.91 -7.25 -0.57
CA ALA A 126 17.65 -6.11 -1.10
C ALA A 126 18.61 -5.51 -0.04
N TYR A 127 18.16 -5.35 1.20
CA TYR A 127 18.96 -4.87 2.32
C TYR A 127 20.16 -5.77 2.61
N LEU A 128 19.96 -7.08 2.62
CA LEU A 128 21.04 -8.07 2.84
C LEU A 128 22.07 -8.04 1.71
N ARG A 129 21.60 -7.94 0.45
CA ARG A 129 22.49 -7.86 -0.72
C ARG A 129 23.31 -6.57 -0.72
N ALA A 130 22.70 -5.44 -0.37
CA ALA A 130 23.38 -4.14 -0.28
C ALA A 130 24.48 -4.09 0.80
N GLY A 131 24.45 -4.99 1.79
CA GLY A 131 25.48 -5.09 2.84
C GLY A 131 26.65 -6.01 2.51
N ARG A 132 26.56 -6.84 1.46
CA ARG A 132 27.64 -7.78 1.12
C ARG A 132 28.86 -7.02 0.59
N LYS A 133 30.03 -7.35 1.12
CA LYS A 133 31.32 -6.95 0.53
C LYS A 133 31.49 -7.75 -0.77
N GLU A 134 31.83 -7.07 -1.86
CA GLU A 134 32.40 -7.78 -3.01
C GLU A 134 33.72 -8.38 -2.51
N THR A 135 33.76 -9.70 -2.37
CA THR A 135 35.01 -10.45 -2.21
C THR A 135 35.63 -10.50 -3.61
N ASN A 136 36.55 -9.57 -3.88
CA ASN A 136 37.52 -9.71 -4.96
C ASN A 136 38.44 -10.85 -4.65
#